data_4e73e572d9f19e03c021449fe31f6056
#
_entry.id   4e73e572d9f19e03c021449fe31f6056
#
_cell.length_a   1.000
_cell.length_b   1.000
_cell.length_c   1.000
_cell.angle_alpha   90.00
_cell.angle_beta   90.00
_cell.angle_gamma   90.00
#
_symmetry.space_group_name_H-M   'P 1'
#
loop_
_entity.id
_entity.type
_entity.pdbx_description
1 polymer ?
#
loop_
_entity_poly.entity_id
_entity_poly.type
_entity_poly.pdbx_seq_one_letter_code
_entity_poly.pdbx_strand_id
1 'polypeptide(L)'
;MTMTHTTDLNQDLLARAKRVIPGGVNSPVRAFNAVGGVPRFVERAQGAYFWDKNGQRFTDYIGSWGPMILGHGHPQVVATVHAAVDEGFSYGAPTEREVALAEKILALMPSMDMVRLVSSGTEAGM
;
A
#
# COMPACT_ATOMS: atom_id res chain seq x y z
N MET A 1 35.48 22.48 -12.26
CA MET A 1 34.37 21.53 -12.55
C MET A 1 33.86 21.04 -11.20
N THR A 2 32.86 21.74 -10.66
CA THR A 2 32.27 21.46 -9.33
C THR A 2 31.36 20.26 -9.49
N MET A 3 31.78 19.10 -8.97
CA MET A 3 30.87 17.94 -8.85
C MET A 3 29.79 18.30 -7.83
N THR A 4 28.59 18.58 -8.31
CA THR A 4 27.41 18.63 -7.45
C THR A 4 27.14 17.20 -6.97
N HIS A 5 27.52 16.90 -5.73
CA HIS A 5 27.08 15.67 -5.04
C HIS A 5 25.56 15.74 -4.92
N THR A 6 24.86 15.08 -5.83
CA THR A 6 23.42 14.85 -5.69
C THR A 6 23.26 13.88 -4.53
N THR A 7 22.76 14.37 -3.41
CA THR A 7 22.47 13.56 -2.22
C THR A 7 21.47 12.47 -2.57
N ASP A 8 21.79 11.20 -2.29
CA ASP A 8 20.84 10.10 -2.45
C ASP A 8 19.82 10.11 -1.31
N LEU A 9 18.66 10.68 -1.55
CA LEU A 9 17.59 10.82 -0.57
C LEU A 9 17.07 9.47 -0.05
N ASN A 10 17.13 8.41 -0.85
CA ASN A 10 16.76 7.06 -0.39
C ASN A 10 17.76 6.57 0.67
N GLN A 11 19.06 6.82 0.48
CA GLN A 11 20.11 6.44 1.42
C GLN A 11 19.98 7.22 2.74
N ASP A 12 19.75 8.52 2.67
CA ASP A 12 19.53 9.36 3.86
C ASP A 12 18.30 8.92 4.66
N LEU A 13 17.20 8.62 3.96
CA LEU A 13 15.98 8.12 4.60
C LEU A 13 16.20 6.75 5.25
N LEU A 14 16.95 5.85 4.60
CA LEU A 14 17.29 4.55 5.20
C LEU A 14 18.13 4.73 6.46
N ALA A 15 19.11 5.64 6.45
CA ALA A 15 19.92 5.94 7.62
C ALA A 15 19.07 6.51 8.77
N ARG A 16 18.10 7.39 8.49
CA ARG A 16 17.14 7.90 9.46
C ARG A 16 16.23 6.79 9.99
N ALA A 17 15.67 5.97 9.11
CA ALA A 17 14.77 4.88 9.46
C ALA A 17 15.45 3.85 10.39
N LYS A 18 16.70 3.48 10.12
CA LYS A 18 17.47 2.55 10.96
C LYS A 18 17.69 3.02 12.40
N ARG A 19 17.58 4.33 12.67
CA ARG A 19 17.69 4.85 14.05
C ARG A 19 16.44 4.63 14.89
N VAL A 20 15.28 4.41 14.24
CA VAL A 20 13.97 4.37 14.91
C VAL A 20 13.15 3.14 14.59
N ILE A 21 13.53 2.37 13.56
CA ILE A 21 12.83 1.16 13.12
C ILE A 21 13.86 0.04 12.96
N PRO A 22 13.69 -1.13 13.57
CA PRO A 22 14.59 -2.27 13.38
C PRO A 22 14.79 -2.61 11.90
N GLY A 23 16.05 -2.59 11.43
CA GLY A 23 16.38 -2.79 10.01
C GLY A 23 15.97 -1.66 9.07
N GLY A 24 15.35 -0.57 9.59
CA GLY A 24 14.90 0.58 8.82
C GLY A 24 13.59 0.37 8.04
N VAL A 25 12.88 -0.73 8.27
CA VAL A 25 11.65 -1.11 7.56
C VAL A 25 10.67 -1.84 8.49
N ASN A 26 9.37 -1.70 8.23
CA ASN A 26 8.31 -2.41 8.97
C ASN A 26 8.03 -3.82 8.42
N SER A 27 8.70 -4.22 7.34
CA SER A 27 8.64 -5.58 6.80
C SER A 27 10.03 -5.98 6.32
N PRO A 28 10.62 -7.10 6.80
CA PRO A 28 11.99 -7.51 6.51
C PRO A 28 12.30 -7.61 5.00
N VAL A 29 11.35 -8.02 4.19
CA VAL A 29 11.52 -8.14 2.73
C VAL A 29 11.83 -6.80 2.06
N ARG A 30 11.38 -5.68 2.65
CA ARG A 30 11.60 -4.33 2.13
C ARG A 30 13.01 -3.79 2.42
N ALA A 31 13.80 -4.48 3.27
CA ALA A 31 15.16 -4.05 3.63
C ALA A 31 16.20 -4.31 2.54
N PHE A 32 15.85 -5.05 1.49
CA PHE A 32 16.75 -5.44 0.40
C PHE A 32 17.95 -6.30 0.83
N ASN A 33 17.92 -6.90 2.02
CA ASN A 33 19.04 -7.69 2.54
C ASN A 33 19.39 -8.89 1.64
N ALA A 34 18.40 -9.49 0.99
CA ALA A 34 18.60 -10.64 0.10
C ALA A 34 19.10 -10.27 -1.29
N VAL A 35 18.83 -9.04 -1.75
CA VAL A 35 19.14 -8.59 -3.12
C VAL A 35 20.21 -7.50 -3.16
N GLY A 36 20.54 -6.92 -2.00
CA GLY A 36 21.49 -5.82 -1.88
C GLY A 36 20.93 -4.48 -2.38
N GLY A 37 21.73 -3.42 -2.18
CA GLY A 37 21.37 -2.08 -2.57
C GLY A 37 20.58 -1.32 -1.51
N VAL A 38 19.99 -0.18 -1.91
CA VAL A 38 19.22 0.71 -1.04
C VAL A 38 17.74 0.60 -1.40
N PRO A 39 16.87 0.35 -0.41
CA PRO A 39 15.43 0.34 -0.63
C PRO A 39 14.94 1.66 -1.22
N ARG A 40 13.95 1.60 -2.10
CA ARG A 40 13.34 2.79 -2.68
C ARG A 40 12.25 3.32 -1.75
N PHE A 41 12.40 4.56 -1.33
CA PHE A 41 11.37 5.26 -0.56
C PHE A 41 10.44 5.96 -1.55
N VAL A 42 9.20 5.49 -1.61
CA VAL A 42 8.22 5.97 -2.56
C VAL A 42 7.76 7.38 -2.17
N GLU A 43 7.81 8.31 -3.11
CA GLU A 43 7.28 9.67 -2.98
C GLU A 43 5.83 9.74 -3.42
N ARG A 44 5.53 9.17 -4.59
CA ARG A 44 4.19 9.13 -5.18
C ARG A 44 4.04 7.95 -6.11
N ALA A 45 2.80 7.58 -6.40
CA ALA A 45 2.49 6.53 -7.36
C ALA A 45 1.22 6.86 -8.15
N GLN A 46 1.14 6.40 -9.40
CA GLN A 46 -0.01 6.60 -10.27
C GLN A 46 -0.04 5.54 -11.37
N GLY A 47 -1.19 4.91 -11.58
CA GLY A 47 -1.35 3.85 -12.56
C GLY A 47 -0.37 2.71 -12.30
N ALA A 48 0.42 2.32 -13.28
CA ALA A 48 1.42 1.26 -13.19
C ALA A 48 2.79 1.74 -12.69
N TYR A 49 2.92 2.99 -12.22
CA TYR A 49 4.21 3.58 -11.91
C TYR A 49 4.27 4.13 -10.48
N PHE A 50 5.48 4.11 -9.91
CA PHE A 50 5.81 4.91 -8.74
C PHE A 50 7.10 5.71 -8.97
N TRP A 51 7.29 6.75 -8.17
CA TRP A 51 8.51 7.57 -8.15
C TRP A 51 9.10 7.52 -6.76
N ASP A 52 10.41 7.33 -6.70
CA ASP A 52 11.15 7.36 -5.44
C ASP A 52 11.48 8.80 -5.02
N LYS A 53 12.08 8.95 -3.84
CA LYS A 53 12.48 10.24 -3.30
C LYS A 53 13.52 11.00 -4.14
N ASN A 54 14.25 10.30 -5.00
CA ASN A 54 15.16 10.93 -5.97
C ASN A 54 14.44 11.35 -7.27
N GLY A 55 13.13 11.15 -7.38
CA GLY A 55 12.33 11.45 -8.55
C GLY A 55 12.45 10.41 -9.67
N GLN A 56 13.14 9.30 -9.44
CA GLN A 56 13.27 8.22 -10.42
C GLN A 56 11.96 7.46 -10.53
N ARG A 57 11.47 7.26 -11.78
CA ARG A 57 10.27 6.48 -12.07
C ARG A 57 10.58 5.00 -12.23
N PHE A 58 9.71 4.18 -11.66
CA PHE A 58 9.75 2.72 -11.77
C PHE A 58 8.40 2.20 -12.21
N THR A 59 8.40 1.08 -12.96
CA THR A 59 7.18 0.29 -13.19
C THR A 59 6.96 -0.61 -11.99
N ASP A 60 5.76 -0.58 -11.42
CA ASP A 60 5.40 -1.42 -10.28
C ASP A 60 4.85 -2.77 -10.76
N TYR A 61 5.68 -3.80 -10.69
CA TYR A 61 5.29 -5.20 -10.95
C TYR A 61 4.85 -5.94 -9.68
N ILE A 62 4.89 -5.29 -8.51
CA ILE A 62 4.53 -5.92 -7.24
C ILE A 62 3.05 -5.69 -6.91
N GLY A 63 2.50 -4.52 -7.32
CA GLY A 63 1.10 -4.19 -7.12
C GLY A 63 0.64 -4.31 -5.68
N SER A 64 1.47 -3.82 -4.72
CA SER A 64 1.20 -3.91 -3.27
C SER A 64 0.98 -5.35 -2.78
N TRP A 65 1.66 -6.33 -3.38
CA TRP A 65 1.54 -7.78 -3.09
C TRP A 65 0.18 -8.38 -3.49
N GLY A 66 -0.42 -7.85 -4.57
CA GLY A 66 -1.60 -8.38 -5.21
C GLY A 66 -2.84 -7.49 -5.25
N PRO A 67 -3.16 -6.67 -4.24
CA PRO A 67 -4.44 -5.94 -4.21
C PRO A 67 -4.56 -4.79 -5.22
N MET A 68 -3.46 -4.29 -5.80
CA MET A 68 -3.45 -3.11 -6.69
C MET A 68 -3.77 -3.44 -8.15
N ILE A 69 -4.82 -4.23 -8.39
CA ILE A 69 -5.23 -4.66 -9.74
C ILE A 69 -5.67 -3.51 -10.66
N LEU A 70 -6.13 -2.39 -10.11
CA LEU A 70 -6.49 -1.18 -10.85
C LEU A 70 -5.32 -0.18 -10.98
N GLY A 71 -4.16 -0.53 -10.42
CA GLY A 71 -3.03 0.38 -10.30
C GLY A 71 -3.21 1.43 -9.19
N HIS A 72 -2.20 2.28 -9.06
CA HIS A 72 -2.16 3.33 -8.04
C HIS A 72 -3.07 4.51 -8.40
N GLY A 73 -3.79 5.02 -7.41
CA GLY A 73 -4.56 6.26 -7.54
C GLY A 73 -5.66 6.20 -8.61
N HIS A 74 -6.36 5.06 -8.74
CA HIS A 74 -7.47 4.94 -9.69
C HIS A 74 -8.53 6.02 -9.40
N PRO A 75 -8.94 6.86 -10.38
CA PRO A 75 -9.75 8.05 -10.12
C PRO A 75 -11.07 7.77 -9.40
N GLN A 76 -11.80 6.72 -9.79
CA GLN A 76 -13.06 6.36 -9.13
C GLN A 76 -12.86 5.91 -7.69
N VAL A 77 -11.79 5.14 -7.41
CA VAL A 77 -11.46 4.70 -6.05
C VAL A 77 -11.10 5.91 -5.18
N VAL A 78 -10.26 6.81 -5.70
CA VAL A 78 -9.86 8.04 -5.00
C VAL A 78 -11.09 8.90 -4.68
N ALA A 79 -11.98 9.12 -5.64
CA ALA A 79 -13.20 9.90 -5.42
C ALA A 79 -14.12 9.27 -4.36
N THR A 80 -14.30 7.94 -4.39
CA THR A 80 -15.10 7.21 -3.41
C THR A 80 -14.48 7.29 -1.99
N VAL A 81 -13.15 7.19 -1.90
CA VAL A 81 -12.45 7.32 -0.60
C VAL A 81 -12.59 8.73 -0.05
N HIS A 82 -12.43 9.77 -0.88
CA HIS A 82 -12.65 11.15 -0.45
C HIS A 82 -14.05 11.37 0.10
N ALA A 83 -15.08 10.91 -0.60
CA ALA A 83 -16.46 11.01 -0.11
C ALA A 83 -16.65 10.26 1.22
N ALA A 84 -16.01 9.09 1.39
CA ALA A 84 -16.08 8.33 2.63
C ALA A 84 -15.37 9.04 3.80
N VAL A 85 -14.27 9.74 3.54
CA VAL A 85 -13.55 10.53 4.56
C VAL A 85 -14.43 11.63 5.13
N ASP A 86 -15.19 12.33 4.28
CA ASP A 86 -16.09 13.41 4.70
C ASP A 86 -17.22 12.93 5.61
N GLU A 87 -17.65 11.65 5.47
CA GLU A 87 -18.66 11.01 6.33
C GLU A 87 -18.05 10.36 7.58
N GLY A 88 -16.73 10.19 7.62
CA GLY A 88 -16.01 9.40 8.61
C GLY A 88 -15.86 7.93 8.17
N PHE A 89 -14.84 7.24 8.65
CA PHE A 89 -14.55 5.85 8.24
C PHE A 89 -14.08 4.93 9.37
N SER A 90 -14.30 5.33 10.62
CA SER A 90 -14.03 4.48 11.80
C SER A 90 -15.14 4.67 12.83
N TYR A 91 -15.94 3.64 13.00
CA TYR A 91 -17.10 3.66 13.90
C TYR A 91 -17.05 2.47 14.86
N GLY A 92 -17.59 2.64 16.07
CA GLY A 92 -17.87 1.55 16.99
C GLY A 92 -19.22 0.87 16.74
N ALA A 93 -19.73 0.91 15.50
CA ALA A 93 -21.02 0.40 15.10
C ALA A 93 -20.97 -0.14 13.66
N PRO A 94 -21.87 -1.05 13.26
CA PRO A 94 -21.95 -1.53 11.89
C PRO A 94 -22.38 -0.42 10.93
N THR A 95 -22.00 -0.57 9.66
CA THR A 95 -22.31 0.37 8.60
C THR A 95 -22.98 -0.31 7.40
N GLU A 96 -23.78 0.42 6.64
CA GLU A 96 -24.39 -0.08 5.40
C GLU A 96 -23.32 -0.52 4.39
N ARG A 97 -22.15 0.13 4.36
CA ARG A 97 -21.04 -0.20 3.46
C ARG A 97 -20.48 -1.60 3.69
N GLU A 98 -20.47 -2.08 4.93
CA GLU A 98 -20.06 -3.46 5.26
C GLU A 98 -21.04 -4.47 4.69
N VAL A 99 -22.36 -4.20 4.82
CA VAL A 99 -23.42 -5.05 4.27
C VAL A 99 -23.32 -5.08 2.75
N ALA A 100 -23.23 -3.92 2.11
CA ALA A 100 -23.12 -3.83 0.65
C ALA A 100 -21.87 -4.56 0.10
N LEU A 101 -20.75 -4.51 0.82
CA LEU A 101 -19.55 -5.27 0.46
C LEU A 101 -19.78 -6.78 0.58
N ALA A 102 -20.41 -7.24 1.67
CA ALA A 102 -20.73 -8.64 1.87
C ALA A 102 -21.67 -9.18 0.76
N GLU A 103 -22.74 -8.45 0.45
CA GLU A 103 -23.66 -8.78 -0.64
C GLU A 103 -22.94 -8.86 -1.99
N LYS A 104 -22.04 -7.92 -2.27
CA LYS A 104 -21.25 -7.92 -3.51
C LYS A 104 -20.33 -9.14 -3.61
N ILE A 105 -19.69 -9.54 -2.51
CA ILE A 105 -18.85 -10.73 -2.46
C ILE A 105 -19.69 -11.99 -2.75
N LEU A 106 -20.84 -12.15 -2.09
CA LEU A 106 -21.73 -13.30 -2.30
C LEU A 106 -22.25 -13.36 -3.74
N ALA A 107 -22.59 -12.22 -4.33
CA ALA A 107 -23.02 -12.16 -5.73
C ALA A 107 -21.94 -12.61 -6.73
N LEU A 108 -20.66 -12.39 -6.40
CA LEU A 108 -19.52 -12.81 -7.21
C LEU A 108 -19.05 -14.24 -6.94
N MET A 109 -19.43 -14.80 -5.78
CA MET A 109 -18.99 -16.11 -5.30
C MET A 109 -20.19 -16.95 -4.84
N PRO A 110 -21.00 -17.47 -5.77
CA PRO A 110 -22.29 -18.11 -5.46
C PRO A 110 -22.17 -19.43 -4.68
N SER A 111 -20.96 -19.92 -4.46
CA SER A 111 -20.70 -21.07 -3.58
C SER A 111 -20.65 -20.72 -2.08
N MET A 112 -20.77 -19.46 -1.73
CA MET A 112 -20.74 -18.96 -0.35
C MET A 112 -22.14 -18.53 0.08
N ASP A 113 -22.53 -18.87 1.30
CA ASP A 113 -23.82 -18.48 1.91
C ASP A 113 -23.69 -17.21 2.76
N MET A 114 -22.53 -17.03 3.40
CA MET A 114 -22.23 -15.87 4.25
C MET A 114 -20.76 -15.51 4.18
N VAL A 115 -20.45 -14.24 4.48
CA VAL A 115 -19.07 -13.74 4.56
C VAL A 115 -18.87 -12.94 5.84
N ARG A 116 -17.70 -13.11 6.47
CA ARG A 116 -17.25 -12.31 7.60
C ARG A 116 -15.94 -11.61 7.24
N LEU A 117 -15.91 -10.30 7.41
CA LEU A 117 -14.69 -9.52 7.23
C LEU A 117 -13.84 -9.61 8.50
N VAL A 118 -12.54 -9.82 8.32
CA VAL A 118 -11.53 -9.93 9.39
C VAL A 118 -10.31 -9.09 9.05
N SER A 119 -9.43 -8.86 10.04
CA SER A 119 -8.30 -7.93 9.90
C SER A 119 -7.00 -8.58 9.44
N SER A 120 -6.94 -9.91 9.37
CA SER A 120 -5.71 -10.63 8.96
C SER A 120 -6.01 -11.92 8.22
N GLY A 121 -5.05 -12.38 7.42
CA GLY A 121 -5.12 -13.68 6.76
C GLY A 121 -5.16 -14.86 7.74
N THR A 122 -4.54 -14.73 8.91
CA THR A 122 -4.57 -15.74 9.97
C THR A 122 -5.99 -15.90 10.51
N GLU A 123 -6.68 -14.81 10.80
CA GLU A 123 -8.08 -14.86 11.23
C GLU A 123 -9.00 -15.43 10.14
N ALA A 124 -8.72 -15.14 8.88
CA ALA A 124 -9.50 -15.68 7.76
C ALA A 124 -9.28 -17.20 7.56
N GLY A 125 -8.16 -17.74 8.01
CA GLY A 125 -7.82 -19.17 7.88
C GLY A 125 -8.27 -20.02 9.09
N MET A 126 -8.75 -19.41 10.16
CA MET A 126 -9.28 -20.11 11.35
C MET A 126 -10.76 -20.40 11.23
#